data_3af89706955f6945638139b4bf5d4f35
#
_entry.id   3af89706955f6945638139b4bf5d4f35
#
_cell.length_a   1.000
_cell.length_b   1.000
_cell.length_c   1.000
_cell.angle_alpha   90.00
_cell.angle_beta   90.00
_cell.angle_gamma   90.00
#
_symmetry.space_group_name_H-M   'P 1'
#
loop_
_entity.id
_entity.type
_entity.pdbx_description
1 polymer ?
#
loop_
_entity_poly.entity_id
_entity_poly.type
_entity_poly.pdbx_seq_one_letter_code
_entity_poly.pdbx_strand_id
1 'polypeptide(L)'
;GILLLQEKLQTILGIQKLIIVPGNSSDNELVLKEMGKITSSIIINMLQSKDIIGITGGSTMAAVASEMCKSEKPHDVMVIPARGGLGSELETQANSIAAVIGNKLGGRYRLLNVPDTLEKDALEIIVKNNEIKESIDLIKNINILIFGIGRADAMAIRRKLPKERINSLMEAGSVAEAFGHYFD
;
A
#
# COMPACT_ATOMS: atom_id res chain seq x y z
N GLY A 1 -25.28 -8.96 13.12
CA GLY A 1 -24.11 -9.70 12.62
C GLY A 1 -23.16 -8.83 11.82
N ILE A 2 -22.09 -9.39 11.29
CA ILE A 2 -21.01 -8.68 10.55
C ILE A 2 -21.55 -7.91 9.34
N LEU A 3 -22.48 -8.49 8.59
CA LEU A 3 -23.09 -7.81 7.42
C LEU A 3 -23.78 -6.50 7.82
N LEU A 4 -24.54 -6.50 8.89
CA LEU A 4 -25.20 -5.28 9.38
C LEU A 4 -24.19 -4.23 9.83
N LEU A 5 -23.07 -4.65 10.42
CA LEU A 5 -21.99 -3.73 10.80
C LEU A 5 -21.31 -3.15 9.57
N GLN A 6 -21.07 -3.95 8.54
CA GLN A 6 -20.52 -3.48 7.26
C GLN A 6 -21.39 -2.38 6.64
N GLU A 7 -22.69 -2.63 6.53
CA GLU A 7 -23.65 -1.68 5.96
C GLU A 7 -23.67 -0.35 6.73
N LYS A 8 -23.72 -0.43 8.06
CA LYS A 8 -23.69 0.76 8.91
C LYS A 8 -22.40 1.55 8.74
N LEU A 9 -21.25 0.90 8.81
CA LEU A 9 -19.95 1.57 8.66
C LEU A 9 -19.77 2.11 7.25
N GLN A 10 -20.19 1.38 6.23
CA GLN A 10 -20.13 1.86 4.85
C GLN A 10 -20.93 3.14 4.67
N THR A 11 -22.10 3.23 5.27
CA THR A 11 -22.97 4.42 5.25
C THR A 11 -22.32 5.59 6.00
N ILE A 12 -21.82 5.34 7.22
CA ILE A 12 -21.19 6.38 8.06
C ILE A 12 -19.95 6.96 7.39
N LEU A 13 -19.12 6.09 6.80
CA LEU A 13 -17.87 6.49 6.15
C LEU A 13 -18.05 7.03 4.73
N GLY A 14 -19.23 6.87 4.13
CA GLY A 14 -19.51 7.33 2.77
C GLY A 14 -18.67 6.63 1.70
N ILE A 15 -18.21 5.39 1.95
CA ILE A 15 -17.39 4.61 1.03
C ILE A 15 -18.23 3.65 0.20
N GLN A 16 -17.76 3.31 -1.00
CA GLN A 16 -18.52 2.47 -1.93
C GLN A 16 -18.66 1.03 -1.45
N LYS A 17 -17.64 0.49 -0.79
CA LYS A 17 -17.63 -0.90 -0.32
C LYS A 17 -16.80 -1.03 0.94
N LEU A 18 -17.32 -1.76 1.91
CA LEU A 18 -16.63 -2.17 3.13
C LEU A 18 -16.74 -3.69 3.28
N ILE A 19 -15.65 -4.33 3.62
CA ILE A 19 -15.62 -5.77 3.93
C ILE A 19 -14.93 -5.94 5.28
N ILE A 20 -15.58 -6.64 6.20
CA ILE A 20 -15.04 -6.99 7.50
C ILE A 20 -14.59 -8.45 7.48
N VAL A 21 -13.30 -8.66 7.70
CA VAL A 21 -12.73 -9.98 7.96
C VAL A 21 -12.67 -10.16 9.48
N PRO A 22 -13.38 -11.16 10.04
CA PRO A 22 -13.40 -11.38 11.49
C PRO A 22 -12.04 -11.78 12.04
N GLY A 23 -11.68 -11.25 13.19
CA GLY A 23 -10.45 -11.58 13.91
C GLY A 23 -9.50 -10.40 14.04
N ASN A 24 -8.33 -10.66 14.61
CA ASN A 24 -7.26 -9.68 14.79
C ASN A 24 -6.07 -10.05 13.91
N SER A 25 -5.81 -9.24 12.89
CA SER A 25 -4.72 -9.47 11.93
C SER A 25 -3.31 -9.27 12.54
N SER A 26 -3.21 -8.64 13.71
CA SER A 26 -1.93 -8.50 14.41
C SER A 26 -1.46 -9.79 15.07
N ASP A 27 -2.40 -10.66 15.45
CA ASP A 27 -2.14 -11.85 16.25
C ASP A 27 -2.43 -13.15 15.48
N ASN A 28 -3.04 -13.04 14.29
CA ASN A 28 -3.48 -14.20 13.53
C ASN A 28 -3.20 -14.05 12.04
N GLU A 29 -2.19 -14.78 11.55
CA GLU A 29 -1.82 -14.82 10.14
C GLU A 29 -2.95 -15.29 9.21
N LEU A 30 -3.87 -16.11 9.68
CA LEU A 30 -5.01 -16.58 8.87
C LEU A 30 -5.96 -15.43 8.54
N VAL A 31 -6.15 -14.49 9.46
CA VAL A 31 -6.93 -13.27 9.21
C VAL A 31 -6.25 -12.43 8.13
N LEU A 32 -4.95 -12.27 8.23
CA LEU A 32 -4.16 -11.49 7.25
C LEU A 32 -4.20 -12.15 5.85
N LYS A 33 -4.09 -13.48 5.78
CA LYS A 33 -4.24 -14.23 4.53
C LYS A 33 -5.64 -14.06 3.93
N GLU A 34 -6.69 -14.16 4.74
CA GLU A 34 -8.05 -13.98 4.25
C GLU A 34 -8.29 -12.56 3.73
N MET A 35 -7.78 -11.54 4.42
CA MET A 35 -7.77 -10.17 3.92
C MET A 35 -7.04 -10.08 2.57
N GLY A 36 -5.90 -10.74 2.44
CA GLY A 36 -5.13 -10.81 1.20
C GLY A 36 -5.91 -11.43 0.04
N LYS A 37 -6.58 -12.56 0.27
CA LYS A 37 -7.42 -13.25 -0.74
C LYS A 37 -8.58 -12.37 -1.21
N ILE A 38 -9.32 -11.80 -0.28
CA ILE A 38 -10.47 -10.95 -0.59
C ILE A 38 -10.01 -9.73 -1.38
N THR A 39 -8.94 -9.06 -0.92
CA THR A 39 -8.41 -7.86 -1.58
C THR A 39 -7.90 -8.18 -2.98
N SER A 40 -7.14 -9.27 -3.16
CA SER A 40 -6.65 -9.66 -4.48
C SER A 40 -7.78 -9.99 -5.46
N SER A 41 -8.86 -10.64 -4.99
CA SER A 41 -10.05 -10.87 -5.82
C SER A 41 -10.72 -9.56 -6.25
N ILE A 42 -10.83 -8.58 -5.34
CA ILE A 42 -11.39 -7.27 -5.67
C ILE A 42 -10.52 -6.57 -6.72
N ILE A 43 -9.21 -6.58 -6.54
CA ILE A 43 -8.27 -5.97 -7.49
C ILE A 43 -8.48 -6.56 -8.89
N ILE A 44 -8.40 -7.89 -9.01
CA ILE A 44 -8.55 -8.57 -10.31
C ILE A 44 -9.86 -8.21 -11.00
N ASN A 45 -10.95 -8.13 -10.25
CA ASN A 45 -12.26 -7.78 -10.80
C ASN A 45 -12.41 -6.31 -11.21
N MET A 46 -11.55 -5.42 -10.70
CA MET A 46 -11.56 -4.00 -11.05
C MET A 46 -10.67 -3.66 -12.24
N LEU A 47 -9.71 -4.53 -12.59
CA LEU A 47 -8.69 -4.23 -13.59
C LEU A 47 -9.27 -3.97 -14.97
N GLN A 48 -8.75 -2.93 -15.58
CA GLN A 48 -8.97 -2.60 -17.00
C GLN A 48 -7.62 -2.64 -17.73
N SER A 49 -7.68 -2.79 -19.05
CA SER A 49 -6.47 -2.73 -19.88
C SER A 49 -5.81 -1.35 -19.75
N LYS A 50 -4.48 -1.36 -19.60
CA LYS A 50 -3.62 -0.20 -19.41
C LYS A 50 -3.71 0.48 -18.06
N ASP A 51 -4.36 -0.12 -17.08
CA ASP A 51 -4.35 0.42 -15.71
C ASP A 51 -2.93 0.50 -15.16
N ILE A 52 -2.68 1.57 -14.43
CA ILE A 52 -1.49 1.77 -13.61
C ILE A 52 -1.90 1.58 -12.15
N ILE A 53 -1.33 0.54 -11.53
CA ILE A 53 -1.64 0.14 -10.16
C ILE A 53 -0.51 0.64 -9.26
N GLY A 54 -0.82 1.57 -8.40
CA GLY A 54 0.07 2.02 -7.33
C GLY A 54 -0.10 1.17 -6.09
N ILE A 55 1.01 0.76 -5.47
CA ILE A 55 0.98 -0.03 -4.24
C ILE A 55 1.92 0.56 -3.19
N THR A 56 1.63 0.31 -1.92
CA THR A 56 2.54 0.59 -0.82
C THR A 56 3.19 -0.68 -0.29
N GLY A 57 4.16 -0.54 0.58
CA GLY A 57 4.71 -1.64 1.35
C GLY A 57 3.85 -2.01 2.56
N GLY A 58 4.31 -2.97 3.32
CA GLY A 58 3.72 -3.42 4.58
C GLY A 58 3.21 -4.86 4.56
N SER A 59 2.99 -5.43 5.75
CA SER A 59 2.60 -6.84 5.92
C SER A 59 1.26 -7.18 5.27
N THR A 60 0.29 -6.28 5.35
CA THR A 60 -1.01 -6.46 4.69
C THR A 60 -0.86 -6.51 3.17
N MET A 61 -0.06 -5.62 2.60
CA MET A 61 0.20 -5.62 1.16
C MET A 61 1.01 -6.84 0.71
N ALA A 62 1.94 -7.31 1.54
CA ALA A 62 2.66 -8.56 1.30
C ALA A 62 1.68 -9.76 1.29
N ALA A 63 0.70 -9.80 2.19
CA ALA A 63 -0.34 -10.82 2.19
C ALA A 63 -1.22 -10.76 0.93
N VAL A 64 -1.60 -9.56 0.47
CA VAL A 64 -2.33 -9.40 -0.80
C VAL A 64 -1.52 -9.98 -1.97
N ALA A 65 -0.23 -9.65 -2.04
CA ALA A 65 0.65 -10.16 -3.09
C ALA A 65 0.83 -11.69 -3.01
N SER A 66 0.99 -12.23 -1.79
CA SER A 66 1.14 -13.66 -1.55
C SER A 66 -0.10 -14.46 -1.92
N GLU A 67 -1.28 -13.97 -1.54
CA GLU A 67 -2.55 -14.65 -1.76
C GLU A 67 -3.16 -14.41 -3.15
N MET A 68 -2.62 -13.49 -3.93
CA MET A 68 -3.07 -13.25 -5.30
C MET A 68 -2.83 -14.48 -6.17
N CYS A 69 -3.86 -14.96 -6.84
CA CYS A 69 -3.75 -16.04 -7.79
C CYS A 69 -3.00 -15.56 -9.05
N LYS A 70 -2.20 -16.46 -9.62
CA LYS A 70 -1.60 -16.22 -10.93
C LYS A 70 -2.71 -16.17 -11.99
N SER A 71 -2.75 -15.11 -12.75
CA SER A 71 -3.74 -14.99 -13.82
C SER A 71 -3.45 -15.97 -14.97
N GLU A 72 -4.47 -16.62 -15.46
CA GLU A 72 -4.37 -17.47 -16.66
C GLU A 72 -4.16 -16.66 -17.94
N LYS A 73 -4.69 -15.44 -17.95
CA LYS A 73 -4.53 -14.49 -19.06
C LYS A 73 -3.75 -13.28 -18.59
N PRO A 74 -2.69 -12.88 -19.32
CA PRO A 74 -1.96 -11.66 -18.99
C PRO A 74 -2.89 -10.42 -18.99
N HIS A 75 -2.74 -9.59 -17.96
CA HIS A 75 -3.39 -8.27 -17.93
C HIS A 75 -2.41 -7.23 -18.48
N ASP A 76 -2.86 -6.39 -19.39
CA ASP A 76 -2.07 -5.23 -19.86
C ASP A 76 -2.11 -4.11 -18.82
N VAL A 77 -1.40 -4.32 -17.72
CA VAL A 77 -1.32 -3.38 -16.59
C VAL A 77 0.13 -3.10 -16.22
N MET A 78 0.34 -1.97 -15.53
CA MET A 78 1.62 -1.58 -14.94
C MET A 78 1.48 -1.49 -13.42
N VAL A 79 2.32 -2.20 -12.67
CA VAL A 79 2.36 -2.10 -11.21
C VAL A 79 3.59 -1.31 -10.77
N ILE A 80 3.39 -0.31 -9.91
CA ILE A 80 4.45 0.56 -9.45
C ILE A 80 4.30 0.88 -7.96
N PRO A 81 5.42 0.98 -7.19
CA PRO A 81 5.37 1.57 -5.87
C PRO A 81 4.86 3.01 -5.91
N ALA A 82 3.88 3.33 -5.08
CA ALA A 82 3.31 4.68 -5.01
C ALA A 82 4.15 5.64 -4.17
N ARG A 83 5.19 5.14 -3.47
CA ARG A 83 6.15 5.92 -2.67
C ARG A 83 7.48 5.20 -2.56
N GLY A 84 8.49 5.90 -2.07
CA GLY A 84 9.84 5.36 -1.84
C GLY A 84 9.89 4.22 -0.82
N GLY A 85 11.01 3.52 -0.79
CA GLY A 85 11.21 2.38 0.08
C GLY A 85 11.33 2.77 1.57
N LEU A 86 10.67 2.01 2.44
CA LEU A 86 10.75 2.12 3.89
C LEU A 86 11.08 0.78 4.52
N GLY A 87 12.04 0.76 5.44
CA GLY A 87 12.41 -0.44 6.18
C GLY A 87 13.42 -1.32 5.47
N SER A 88 13.82 -2.41 6.13
CA SER A 88 14.89 -3.32 5.71
C SER A 88 14.38 -4.71 5.28
N GLU A 89 13.14 -5.05 5.59
CA GLU A 89 12.57 -6.36 5.26
C GLU A 89 12.12 -6.40 3.80
N LEU A 90 12.80 -7.20 3.01
CA LEU A 90 12.58 -7.29 1.56
C LEU A 90 11.13 -7.62 1.19
N GLU A 91 10.51 -8.54 1.93
CA GLU A 91 9.17 -9.06 1.64
C GLU A 91 8.07 -8.02 1.81
N THR A 92 8.28 -7.06 2.70
CA THR A 92 7.31 -5.97 2.98
C THR A 92 7.62 -4.69 2.22
N GLN A 93 8.67 -4.67 1.39
CA GLN A 93 9.00 -3.51 0.57
C GLN A 93 8.07 -3.38 -0.64
N ALA A 94 7.68 -2.16 -0.94
CA ALA A 94 6.80 -1.85 -2.06
C ALA A 94 7.35 -2.35 -3.41
N ASN A 95 8.66 -2.30 -3.63
CA ASN A 95 9.31 -2.82 -4.83
C ASN A 95 9.09 -4.34 -5.00
N SER A 96 9.29 -5.11 -3.94
CA SER A 96 9.10 -6.57 -3.96
C SER A 96 7.63 -6.93 -4.19
N ILE A 97 6.72 -6.23 -3.52
CA ILE A 97 5.28 -6.41 -3.67
C ILE A 97 4.83 -6.07 -5.10
N ALA A 98 5.32 -4.97 -5.68
CA ALA A 98 5.02 -4.59 -7.06
C ALA A 98 5.46 -5.66 -8.05
N ALA A 99 6.67 -6.21 -7.88
CA ALA A 99 7.19 -7.27 -8.73
C ALA A 99 6.34 -8.56 -8.63
N VAL A 100 5.96 -8.97 -7.41
CA VAL A 100 5.12 -10.16 -7.20
C VAL A 100 3.74 -9.98 -7.83
N ILE A 101 3.07 -8.84 -7.58
CA ILE A 101 1.74 -8.56 -8.13
C ILE A 101 1.81 -8.47 -9.66
N GLY A 102 2.76 -7.73 -10.22
CA GLY A 102 2.94 -7.59 -11.66
C GLY A 102 3.13 -8.95 -12.34
N ASN A 103 4.01 -9.79 -11.80
CA ASN A 103 4.24 -11.15 -12.33
C ASN A 103 3.00 -12.04 -12.23
N LYS A 104 2.26 -11.99 -11.12
CA LYS A 104 1.05 -12.80 -10.93
C LYS A 104 -0.08 -12.38 -11.86
N LEU A 105 -0.20 -11.10 -12.15
CA LEU A 105 -1.17 -10.58 -13.12
C LEU A 105 -0.73 -10.82 -14.58
N GLY A 106 0.51 -11.25 -14.82
CA GLY A 106 1.08 -11.33 -16.17
C GLY A 106 1.23 -9.96 -16.82
N GLY A 107 1.25 -8.90 -16.00
CA GLY A 107 1.47 -7.52 -16.40
C GLY A 107 2.94 -7.11 -16.30
N ARG A 108 3.17 -5.82 -16.38
CA ARG A 108 4.50 -5.22 -16.18
C ARG A 108 4.59 -4.63 -14.79
N TYR A 109 5.81 -4.45 -14.30
CA TYR A 109 6.07 -3.67 -13.08
C TYR A 109 7.27 -2.77 -13.28
N ARG A 110 7.33 -1.71 -12.49
CA ARG A 110 8.47 -0.81 -12.41
C ARG A 110 8.90 -0.64 -10.96
N LEU A 111 10.19 -0.58 -10.73
CA LEU A 111 10.74 -0.34 -9.40
C LEU A 111 10.97 1.15 -9.18
N LEU A 112 10.79 1.58 -7.95
CA LEU A 112 11.13 2.92 -7.50
C LEU A 112 12.28 2.84 -6.49
N ASN A 113 13.50 3.02 -6.97
CA ASN A 113 14.71 2.92 -6.15
C ASN A 113 15.06 4.27 -5.52
N VAL A 114 14.10 4.83 -4.80
CA VAL A 114 14.23 6.11 -4.09
C VAL A 114 13.85 5.88 -2.63
N PRO A 115 14.67 6.33 -1.65
CA PRO A 115 14.29 6.29 -0.24
C PRO A 115 13.01 7.10 0.03
N ASP A 116 12.20 6.63 0.98
CA ASP A 116 10.98 7.33 1.39
C ASP A 116 11.25 8.69 2.07
N THR A 117 12.42 8.83 2.68
CA THR A 117 12.84 10.00 3.44
C THR A 117 13.96 10.77 2.71
N LEU A 118 13.65 11.33 1.56
CA LEU A 118 14.58 12.24 0.89
C LEU A 118 14.33 13.68 1.30
N GLU A 119 15.41 14.39 1.59
CA GLU A 119 15.37 15.83 1.73
C GLU A 119 15.05 16.50 0.40
N LYS A 120 14.45 17.69 0.46
CA LYS A 120 13.98 18.41 -0.72
C LYS A 120 15.08 18.62 -1.76
N ASP A 121 16.26 19.02 -1.33
CA ASP A 121 17.39 19.31 -2.22
C ASP A 121 17.88 18.02 -2.92
N ALA A 122 17.93 16.90 -2.20
CA ALA A 122 18.26 15.61 -2.78
C ALA A 122 17.21 15.15 -3.79
N LEU A 123 15.93 15.38 -3.49
CA LEU A 123 14.84 15.07 -4.42
C LEU A 123 14.96 15.87 -5.71
N GLU A 124 15.26 17.17 -5.66
CA GLU A 124 15.44 18.04 -6.83
C GLU A 124 16.58 17.58 -7.75
N ILE A 125 17.60 16.95 -7.19
CA ILE A 125 18.70 16.37 -7.97
C ILE A 125 18.28 15.04 -8.61
N ILE A 126 17.68 14.16 -7.82
CA ILE A 126 17.31 12.81 -8.25
C ILE A 126 16.25 12.83 -9.36
N VAL A 127 15.28 13.73 -9.30
CA VAL A 127 14.23 13.85 -10.32
C VAL A 127 14.74 14.30 -11.70
N LYS A 128 16.01 14.73 -11.80
CA LYS A 128 16.67 15.01 -13.09
C LYS A 128 17.08 13.71 -13.82
N ASN A 129 17.15 12.60 -13.12
CA ASN A 129 17.36 11.29 -13.73
C ASN A 129 16.11 10.86 -14.50
N ASN A 130 16.27 10.49 -15.77
CA ASN A 130 15.15 10.16 -16.65
C ASN A 130 14.33 8.96 -16.14
N GLU A 131 14.96 7.92 -15.61
CA GLU A 131 14.25 6.73 -15.10
C GLU A 131 13.38 7.07 -13.89
N ILE A 132 13.86 7.93 -13.00
CA ILE A 132 13.13 8.39 -11.84
C ILE A 132 11.98 9.29 -12.26
N LYS A 133 12.23 10.20 -13.21
CA LYS A 133 11.19 11.06 -13.77
C LYS A 133 10.06 10.24 -14.39
N GLU A 134 10.37 9.24 -15.20
CA GLU A 134 9.37 8.34 -15.78
C GLU A 134 8.56 7.59 -14.69
N SER A 135 9.23 7.16 -13.62
CA SER A 135 8.54 6.51 -12.49
C SER A 135 7.61 7.48 -11.76
N ILE A 136 8.02 8.73 -11.56
CA ILE A 136 7.19 9.78 -10.97
C ILE A 136 5.99 10.10 -11.88
N ASP A 137 6.19 10.14 -13.18
CA ASP A 137 5.10 10.39 -14.12
C ASP A 137 4.09 9.22 -14.15
N LEU A 138 4.54 7.98 -14.00
CA LEU A 138 3.66 6.84 -13.78
C LEU A 138 2.87 6.98 -12.47
N ILE A 139 3.51 7.40 -11.38
CA ILE A 139 2.84 7.61 -10.08
C ILE A 139 1.71 8.64 -10.20
N LYS A 140 1.92 9.72 -10.94
CA LYS A 140 0.90 10.75 -11.18
C LYS A 140 -0.31 10.24 -11.97
N ASN A 141 -0.14 9.16 -12.71
CA ASN A 141 -1.16 8.56 -13.58
C ASN A 141 -1.73 7.25 -13.02
N ILE A 142 -1.58 6.99 -11.74
CA ILE A 142 -2.15 5.82 -11.07
C ILE A 142 -3.68 5.84 -11.19
N ASN A 143 -4.26 4.75 -11.72
CA ASN A 143 -5.71 4.56 -11.82
C ASN A 143 -6.26 3.85 -10.57
N ILE A 144 -5.49 2.90 -10.02
CA ILE A 144 -5.87 2.13 -8.84
C ILE A 144 -4.74 2.25 -7.82
N LEU A 145 -5.06 2.78 -6.64
CA LEU A 145 -4.12 2.89 -5.55
C LEU A 145 -4.51 1.94 -4.42
N ILE A 146 -3.57 1.06 -4.03
CA ILE A 146 -3.79 0.07 -2.97
C ILE A 146 -2.79 0.32 -1.86
N PHE A 147 -3.29 0.53 -0.65
CA PHE A 147 -2.45 0.85 0.49
C PHE A 147 -3.02 0.33 1.80
N GLY A 148 -2.14 0.16 2.79
CA GLY A 148 -2.52 -0.13 4.16
C GLY A 148 -2.63 1.15 4.98
N ILE A 149 -3.47 1.11 6.00
CA ILE A 149 -3.53 2.12 7.06
C ILE A 149 -2.94 1.47 8.31
N GLY A 150 -1.89 2.07 8.85
CA GLY A 150 -1.21 1.61 10.05
C GLY A 150 -1.63 2.40 11.29
N ARG A 151 -1.36 1.86 12.48
CA ARG A 151 -1.48 2.60 13.74
C ARG A 151 -0.40 3.68 13.79
N ALA A 152 -0.77 4.89 14.22
CA ALA A 152 0.14 6.04 14.26
C ALA A 152 1.39 5.79 15.10
N ASP A 153 1.23 5.22 16.31
CA ASP A 153 2.32 4.92 17.23
C ASP A 153 3.32 3.89 16.64
N ALA A 154 2.81 2.78 16.14
CA ALA A 154 3.62 1.72 15.55
C ALA A 154 4.38 2.20 14.29
N MET A 155 3.72 2.99 13.46
CA MET A 155 4.34 3.52 12.24
C MET A 155 5.37 4.61 12.54
N ALA A 156 5.16 5.44 13.54
CA ALA A 156 6.13 6.44 13.97
C ALA A 156 7.44 5.79 14.46
N ILE A 157 7.33 4.69 15.21
CA ILE A 157 8.47 3.89 15.67
C ILE A 157 9.16 3.21 14.47
N ARG A 158 8.41 2.57 13.60
CA ARG A 158 8.94 1.89 12.39
C ARG A 158 9.68 2.84 11.46
N ARG A 159 9.21 4.09 11.36
CA ARG A 159 9.86 5.17 10.60
C ARG A 159 11.05 5.78 11.33
N LYS A 160 11.35 5.32 12.55
CA LYS A 160 12.45 5.83 13.41
C LYS A 160 12.35 7.36 13.61
N LEU A 161 11.14 7.87 13.79
CA LEU A 161 10.96 9.28 14.10
C LEU A 161 11.62 9.63 15.46
N PRO A 162 12.11 10.87 15.63
CA PRO A 162 12.61 11.32 16.91
C PRO A 162 11.53 11.21 18.01
N LYS A 163 11.93 10.86 19.24
CA LYS A 163 10.98 10.69 20.37
C LYS A 163 10.08 11.89 20.59
N GLU A 164 10.61 13.09 20.45
CA GLU A 164 9.85 14.37 20.57
C GLU A 164 8.74 14.42 19.52
N ARG A 165 9.04 14.00 18.29
CA ARG A 165 8.02 13.98 17.22
C ARG A 165 6.96 12.92 17.48
N ILE A 166 7.33 11.74 17.99
CA ILE A 166 6.38 10.70 18.36
C ILE A 166 5.44 11.22 19.47
N ASN A 167 5.99 11.82 20.51
CA ASN A 167 5.19 12.39 21.60
C ASN A 167 4.23 13.46 21.09
N SER A 168 4.71 14.38 20.26
CA SER A 168 3.89 15.43 19.66
C SER A 168 2.72 14.87 18.83
N LEU A 169 2.95 13.78 18.07
CA LEU A 169 1.89 13.13 17.31
C LEU A 169 0.84 12.47 18.22
N MET A 170 1.29 11.83 19.31
CA MET A 170 0.37 11.19 20.27
C MET A 170 -0.43 12.23 21.06
N GLU A 171 0.20 13.32 21.49
CA GLU A 171 -0.46 14.44 22.16
C GLU A 171 -1.49 15.15 21.26
N ALA A 172 -1.22 15.19 19.95
CA ALA A 172 -2.16 15.70 18.95
C ALA A 172 -3.32 14.74 18.64
N GLY A 173 -3.36 13.55 19.28
CA GLY A 173 -4.44 12.58 19.11
C GLY A 173 -4.31 11.68 17.87
N SER A 174 -3.14 11.63 17.26
CA SER A 174 -2.96 10.83 16.05
C SER A 174 -3.20 9.33 16.30
N VAL A 175 -4.12 8.72 15.57
CA VAL A 175 -4.52 7.31 15.68
C VAL A 175 -4.08 6.45 14.50
N ALA A 176 -3.96 7.05 13.32
CA ALA A 176 -3.65 6.35 12.07
C ALA A 176 -2.52 7.00 11.28
N GLU A 177 -1.89 6.21 10.43
CA GLU A 177 -0.89 6.66 9.45
C GLU A 177 -1.16 6.03 8.09
N ALA A 178 -1.12 6.83 7.04
CA ALA A 178 -1.07 6.39 5.65
C ALA A 178 -0.18 7.34 4.84
N PHE A 179 0.68 6.80 3.98
CA PHE A 179 1.60 7.58 3.13
C PHE A 179 2.52 8.56 3.88
N GLY A 180 2.84 8.31 5.14
CA GLY A 180 3.63 9.21 5.98
C GLY A 180 2.84 10.36 6.60
N HIS A 181 1.55 10.46 6.34
CA HIS A 181 0.64 11.38 6.99
C HIS A 181 -0.01 10.74 8.20
N TYR A 182 -0.14 11.49 9.27
CA TYR A 182 -0.75 11.07 10.52
C TYR A 182 -2.10 11.74 10.68
N PHE A 183 -3.09 10.97 11.14
CA PHE A 183 -4.49 11.35 11.21
C PHE A 183 -5.01 11.15 12.64
N ASP A 184 -5.80 12.09 13.13
CA ASP A 184 -6.57 12.08 14.38
C ASP A 184 -8.03 11.61 14.16
#